data_d3207061f4132638ac7e095a492dddde
#
_entry.id   d3207061f4132638ac7e095a492dddde
#
_cell.length_a   1.000
_cell.length_b   1.000
_cell.length_c   1.000
_cell.angle_alpha   90.00
_cell.angle_beta   90.00
_cell.angle_gamma   90.00
#
_symmetry.space_group_name_H-M   'P 1'
#
loop_
_entity.id
_entity.type
_entity.pdbx_description
1 polymer ?
#
loop_
_entity_poly.entity_id
_entity_poly.type
_entity_poly.pdbx_seq_one_letter_code
_entity_poly.pdbx_strand_id
1 'polypeptide(L)'
;MSDTKYTYAVARIRALEVSLFSSSTIEQLIACKDHESCLRFLTEHGWGGVDVPLNADAILTREQEKIWETIREMQVDMDVFDVLSYPNWFHNLKAAVKEVCTGKSGANIYFEGTPISKEEMTRIIREKDYQALPENMREAASEEVDTLLHSGDGQ
;
A
#
# COMPACT_ATOMS: atom_id res chain seq x y z
N MET A 1 2.75 33.70 -6.69
CA MET A 1 1.38 33.13 -6.74
C MET A 1 1.31 31.63 -6.35
N SER A 2 2.21 31.18 -5.51
CA SER A 2 2.33 29.73 -5.15
C SER A 2 1.70 29.38 -3.80
N ASP A 3 1.39 30.35 -2.96
CA ASP A 3 1.02 30.14 -1.56
C ASP A 3 -0.45 29.67 -1.35
N THR A 4 -1.34 29.91 -2.32
CA THR A 4 -2.76 29.58 -2.17
C THR A 4 -3.09 28.14 -2.59
N LYS A 5 -2.23 27.49 -3.39
CA LYS A 5 -2.48 26.13 -3.91
C LYS A 5 -2.66 25.11 -2.79
N TYR A 6 -1.87 25.22 -1.74
CA TYR A 6 -1.89 24.26 -0.62
C TYR A 6 -2.73 24.72 0.59
N THR A 7 -3.28 25.94 0.56
CA THR A 7 -4.05 26.49 1.70
C THR A 7 -5.25 25.60 2.03
N TYR A 8 -6.00 25.18 1.00
CA TYR A 8 -7.13 24.27 1.19
C TYR A 8 -6.68 22.91 1.74
N ALA A 9 -5.64 22.32 1.17
CA ALA A 9 -5.10 21.04 1.60
C ALA A 9 -4.65 21.08 3.07
N VAL A 10 -3.91 22.12 3.46
CA VAL A 10 -3.49 22.33 4.85
C VAL A 10 -4.68 22.48 5.79
N ALA A 11 -5.67 23.29 5.44
CA ALA A 11 -6.88 23.45 6.25
C ALA A 11 -7.66 22.14 6.38
N ARG A 12 -7.77 21.37 5.30
CA ARG A 12 -8.44 20.06 5.28
C ARG A 12 -7.73 19.04 6.18
N ILE A 13 -6.39 18.95 6.08
CA ILE A 13 -5.59 18.07 6.95
C ILE A 13 -5.74 18.47 8.42
N ARG A 14 -5.66 19.77 8.74
CA ARG A 14 -5.85 20.24 10.11
C ARG A 14 -7.22 19.88 10.69
N ALA A 15 -8.27 19.93 9.87
CA ALA A 15 -9.60 19.49 10.28
C ALA A 15 -9.66 17.98 10.54
N LEU A 16 -8.95 17.17 9.73
CA LEU A 16 -8.90 15.72 9.92
C LEU A 16 -8.03 15.29 11.11
N GLU A 17 -7.00 16.05 11.47
CA GLU A 17 -6.18 15.79 12.66
C GLU A 17 -7.02 15.71 13.94
N VAL A 18 -8.15 16.41 14.00
CA VAL A 18 -9.06 16.39 15.17
C VAL A 18 -9.74 15.01 15.32
N SER A 19 -9.86 14.26 14.25
CA SER A 19 -10.49 12.91 14.26
C SER A 19 -9.51 11.77 14.59
N LEU A 20 -8.23 12.07 14.78
CA LEU A 20 -7.25 11.05 15.16
C LEU A 20 -7.54 10.50 16.56
N PHE A 21 -7.29 9.23 16.74
CA PHE A 21 -7.41 8.58 18.04
C PHE A 21 -6.49 9.22 19.08
N SER A 22 -7.04 9.58 20.22
CA SER A 22 -6.27 10.00 21.38
C SER A 22 -5.54 8.80 22.01
N SER A 23 -4.52 9.06 22.84
CA SER A 23 -3.86 8.01 23.62
C SER A 23 -4.87 7.20 24.44
N SER A 24 -5.86 7.86 25.05
CA SER A 24 -6.91 7.19 25.82
C SER A 24 -7.78 6.29 24.94
N THR A 25 -8.08 6.69 23.70
CA THR A 25 -8.85 5.87 22.75
C THR A 25 -8.04 4.63 22.34
N ILE A 26 -6.75 4.77 22.13
CA ILE A 26 -5.86 3.64 21.84
C ILE A 26 -5.77 2.67 23.02
N GLU A 27 -5.67 3.19 24.25
CA GLU A 27 -5.66 2.36 25.47
C GLU A 27 -6.95 1.54 25.59
N GLN A 28 -8.11 2.15 25.29
CA GLN A 28 -9.39 1.44 25.28
C GLN A 28 -9.44 0.33 24.22
N LEU A 29 -8.90 0.59 23.02
CA LEU A 29 -8.80 -0.42 21.97
C LEU A 29 -7.91 -1.59 22.40
N ILE A 30 -6.76 -1.32 23.02
CA ILE A 30 -5.85 -2.35 23.55
C ILE A 30 -6.50 -3.15 24.69
N ALA A 31 -7.37 -2.54 25.47
CA ALA A 31 -8.08 -3.18 26.58
C ALA A 31 -9.30 -4.03 26.15
N CYS A 32 -9.61 -4.11 24.87
CA CYS A 32 -10.68 -4.97 24.36
C CYS A 32 -10.40 -6.44 24.68
N LYS A 33 -11.45 -7.19 25.05
CA LYS A 33 -11.31 -8.57 25.54
C LYS A 33 -10.94 -9.57 24.47
N ASP A 34 -11.36 -9.32 23.25
CA ASP A 34 -11.22 -10.22 22.12
C ASP A 34 -11.20 -9.45 20.79
N HIS A 35 -10.85 -10.15 19.73
CA HIS A 35 -10.75 -9.58 18.39
C HIS A 35 -12.06 -8.95 17.89
N GLU A 36 -13.20 -9.59 18.17
CA GLU A 36 -14.51 -9.07 17.71
C GLU A 36 -14.82 -7.73 18.41
N SER A 37 -14.54 -7.62 19.72
CA SER A 37 -14.70 -6.38 20.47
C SER A 37 -13.81 -5.26 19.92
N CYS A 38 -12.58 -5.56 19.50
CA CYS A 38 -11.71 -4.60 18.83
C CYS A 38 -12.32 -4.08 17.53
N LEU A 39 -12.84 -4.98 16.68
CA LEU A 39 -13.45 -4.59 15.42
C LEU A 39 -14.71 -3.74 15.62
N ARG A 40 -15.55 -4.10 16.59
CA ARG A 40 -16.73 -3.29 16.95
C ARG A 40 -16.33 -1.92 17.45
N PHE A 41 -15.31 -1.85 18.32
CA PHE A 41 -14.77 -0.58 18.80
C PHE A 41 -14.32 0.32 17.65
N LEU A 42 -13.59 -0.22 16.67
CA LEU A 42 -13.16 0.53 15.49
C LEU A 42 -14.35 1.06 14.69
N THR A 43 -15.37 0.23 14.43
CA THR A 43 -16.55 0.66 13.67
C THR A 43 -17.40 1.69 14.41
N GLU A 44 -17.53 1.59 15.73
CA GLU A 44 -18.20 2.58 16.58
C GLU A 44 -17.50 3.94 16.55
N HIS A 45 -16.19 3.95 16.28
CA HIS A 45 -15.37 5.16 16.10
C HIS A 45 -15.26 5.60 14.64
N GLY A 46 -16.11 5.07 13.74
CA GLY A 46 -16.22 5.50 12.35
C GLY A 46 -15.26 4.85 11.37
N TRP A 47 -14.51 3.83 11.81
CA TRP A 47 -13.65 3.06 10.93
C TRP A 47 -14.45 2.09 10.06
N GLY A 48 -13.95 1.84 8.85
CA GLY A 48 -14.64 1.05 7.84
C GLY A 48 -15.75 1.85 7.15
N GLY A 49 -16.98 1.53 7.43
CA GLY A 49 -18.18 2.14 6.82
C GLY A 49 -19.38 1.24 6.99
N VAL A 50 -20.53 1.69 6.50
CA VAL A 50 -21.83 1.01 6.69
C VAL A 50 -21.86 -0.35 5.98
N ASP A 51 -21.19 -0.47 4.83
CA ASP A 51 -21.23 -1.66 3.95
C ASP A 51 -19.95 -2.49 4.05
N VAL A 52 -19.07 -2.21 5.01
CA VAL A 52 -17.80 -2.93 5.17
C VAL A 52 -17.99 -4.14 6.09
N PRO A 53 -17.56 -5.34 5.67
CA PRO A 53 -17.61 -6.52 6.54
C PRO A 53 -16.84 -6.31 7.84
N LEU A 54 -17.34 -6.88 8.94
CA LEU A 54 -16.70 -6.79 10.26
C LEU A 54 -15.48 -7.74 10.31
N ASN A 55 -14.44 -7.41 9.56
CA ASN A 55 -13.13 -8.06 9.63
C ASN A 55 -12.01 -7.02 9.48
N ALA A 56 -10.85 -7.33 10.03
CA ALA A 56 -9.72 -6.40 10.12
C ALA A 56 -9.25 -5.93 8.73
N ASP A 57 -9.08 -6.85 7.80
CA ASP A 57 -8.55 -6.54 6.47
C ASP A 57 -9.48 -5.59 5.71
N ALA A 58 -10.80 -5.85 5.73
CA ALA A 58 -11.78 -5.00 5.06
C ALA A 58 -11.84 -3.59 5.69
N ILE A 59 -11.82 -3.50 7.01
CA ILE A 59 -11.84 -2.22 7.73
C ILE A 59 -10.58 -1.42 7.42
N LEU A 60 -9.39 -2.03 7.53
CA LEU A 60 -8.12 -1.35 7.30
C LEU A 60 -7.94 -0.95 5.83
N THR A 61 -8.34 -1.81 4.89
CA THR A 61 -8.33 -1.49 3.46
C THR A 61 -9.21 -0.28 3.18
N ARG A 62 -10.43 -0.25 3.73
CA ARG A 62 -11.33 0.89 3.54
C ARG A 62 -10.77 2.19 4.13
N GLU A 63 -10.13 2.14 5.30
CA GLU A 63 -9.45 3.32 5.85
C GLU A 63 -8.31 3.81 4.96
N GLN A 64 -7.52 2.91 4.41
CA GLN A 64 -6.47 3.26 3.46
C GLN A 64 -7.03 3.91 2.20
N GLU A 65 -8.14 3.40 1.65
CA GLU A 65 -8.84 4.02 0.52
C GLU A 65 -9.30 5.44 0.83
N LYS A 66 -9.90 5.67 2.00
CA LYS A 66 -10.34 7.01 2.46
C LYS A 66 -9.18 8.01 2.49
N ILE A 67 -7.97 7.58 2.86
CA ILE A 67 -6.78 8.44 2.83
C ILE A 67 -6.50 8.88 1.40
N TRP A 68 -6.48 7.95 0.44
CA TRP A 68 -6.23 8.27 -0.97
C TRP A 68 -7.36 9.09 -1.59
N GLU A 69 -8.62 8.83 -1.24
CA GLU A 69 -9.77 9.66 -1.64
C GLU A 69 -9.57 11.10 -1.15
N THR A 70 -9.22 11.27 0.12
CA THR A 70 -8.97 12.59 0.72
C THR A 70 -7.82 13.34 0.03
N ILE A 71 -6.72 12.64 -0.29
CA ILE A 71 -5.58 13.25 -1.00
C ILE A 71 -6.00 13.72 -2.40
N ARG A 72 -6.77 12.90 -3.14
CA ARG A 72 -7.28 13.28 -4.47
C ARG A 72 -8.23 14.49 -4.41
N GLU A 73 -9.11 14.54 -3.40
CA GLU A 73 -10.03 15.67 -3.19
C GLU A 73 -9.30 17.01 -2.96
N MET A 74 -8.11 16.96 -2.37
CA MET A 74 -7.30 18.14 -2.11
C MET A 74 -6.69 18.76 -3.36
N GLN A 75 -6.77 18.10 -4.52
CA GLN A 75 -6.25 18.58 -5.82
C GLN A 75 -4.77 19.00 -5.77
N VAL A 76 -3.98 18.30 -4.98
CA VAL A 76 -2.52 18.43 -4.90
C VAL A 76 -1.85 17.63 -6.01
N ASP A 77 -0.57 17.88 -6.21
CA ASP A 77 0.23 17.10 -7.15
C ASP A 77 0.39 15.66 -6.63
N MET A 78 -0.19 14.71 -7.36
CA MET A 78 -0.21 13.30 -6.95
C MET A 78 1.16 12.64 -7.07
N ASP A 79 2.01 13.09 -7.99
CA ASP A 79 3.34 12.50 -8.22
C ASP A 79 4.23 12.57 -6.97
N VAL A 80 3.99 13.58 -6.10
CA VAL A 80 4.70 13.71 -4.82
C VAL A 80 4.41 12.53 -3.89
N PHE A 81 3.26 11.87 -4.04
CA PHE A 81 2.84 10.76 -3.19
C PHE A 81 3.27 9.39 -3.72
N ASP A 82 3.82 9.30 -4.93
CA ASP A 82 4.31 8.04 -5.49
C ASP A 82 5.35 7.38 -4.60
N VAL A 83 6.17 8.18 -3.90
CA VAL A 83 7.16 7.70 -2.93
C VAL A 83 6.54 6.81 -1.83
N LEU A 84 5.30 7.09 -1.43
CA LEU A 84 4.58 6.30 -0.44
C LEU A 84 4.11 4.94 -0.99
N SER A 85 4.02 4.81 -2.31
CA SER A 85 3.63 3.58 -3.00
C SER A 85 4.84 2.69 -3.35
N TYR A 86 6.07 3.22 -3.34
CA TYR A 86 7.28 2.46 -3.68
C TYR A 86 7.44 1.16 -2.89
N PRO A 87 7.17 1.07 -1.57
CA PRO A 87 7.25 -0.20 -0.86
C PRO A 87 6.41 -1.30 -1.51
N ASN A 88 5.19 -0.98 -1.97
CA ASN A 88 4.31 -1.92 -2.65
C ASN A 88 4.83 -2.30 -4.05
N TRP A 89 5.38 -1.33 -4.78
CA TRP A 89 5.95 -1.58 -6.11
C TRP A 89 7.15 -2.52 -6.03
N PHE A 90 8.09 -2.24 -5.12
CA PHE A 90 9.26 -3.08 -4.91
C PHE A 90 8.91 -4.44 -4.29
N HIS A 91 7.85 -4.51 -3.46
CA HIS A 91 7.34 -5.79 -2.99
C HIS A 91 6.82 -6.65 -4.16
N ASN A 92 6.01 -6.07 -5.06
CA ASN A 92 5.51 -6.76 -6.24
C ASN A 92 6.65 -7.20 -7.17
N LEU A 93 7.69 -6.37 -7.32
CA LEU A 93 8.89 -6.74 -8.07
C LEU A 93 9.56 -7.98 -7.47
N LYS A 94 9.84 -7.97 -6.18
CA LYS A 94 10.44 -9.13 -5.47
C LYS A 94 9.58 -10.38 -5.56
N ALA A 95 8.25 -10.23 -5.44
CA ALA A 95 7.33 -11.33 -5.59
C ALA A 95 7.39 -11.94 -7.01
N ALA A 96 7.43 -11.10 -8.06
CA ALA A 96 7.55 -11.54 -9.44
C ALA A 96 8.90 -12.23 -9.73
N VAL A 97 10.00 -11.66 -9.25
CA VAL A 97 11.33 -12.27 -9.37
C VAL A 97 11.34 -13.66 -8.71
N LYS A 98 10.85 -13.75 -7.48
CA LYS A 98 10.77 -15.03 -6.76
C LYS A 98 9.87 -16.04 -7.50
N GLU A 99 8.71 -15.63 -7.98
CA GLU A 99 7.79 -16.47 -8.74
C GLU A 99 8.44 -17.02 -10.02
N VAL A 100 9.12 -16.16 -10.78
CA VAL A 100 9.79 -16.56 -12.04
C VAL A 100 10.99 -17.47 -11.78
N CYS A 101 11.83 -17.16 -10.79
CA CYS A 101 13.05 -17.92 -10.51
C CYS A 101 12.75 -19.27 -9.84
N THR A 102 11.71 -19.37 -9.00
CA THR A 102 11.40 -20.61 -8.26
C THR A 102 10.31 -21.46 -8.92
N GLY A 103 9.56 -20.90 -9.87
CA GLY A 103 8.37 -21.54 -10.45
C GLY A 103 7.20 -21.69 -9.48
N LYS A 104 7.29 -21.11 -8.26
CA LYS A 104 6.23 -21.20 -7.24
C LYS A 104 5.44 -19.89 -7.20
N SER A 105 4.17 -19.95 -7.54
CA SER A 105 3.25 -18.82 -7.40
C SER A 105 2.65 -18.82 -5.99
N GLY A 106 2.76 -17.68 -5.29
CA GLY A 106 2.04 -17.45 -4.04
C GLY A 106 0.68 -16.82 -4.32
N ALA A 107 -0.37 -17.35 -3.70
CA ALA A 107 -1.69 -16.71 -3.77
C ALA A 107 -1.69 -15.41 -2.94
N ASN A 108 -2.23 -14.35 -3.52
CA ASN A 108 -2.50 -13.05 -2.85
C ASN A 108 -1.29 -12.34 -2.21
N ILE A 109 -0.09 -12.49 -2.80
CA ILE A 109 1.11 -11.80 -2.30
C ILE A 109 1.36 -10.47 -3.00
N TYR A 110 0.61 -10.15 -4.05
CA TYR A 110 0.76 -8.89 -4.80
C TYR A 110 -0.18 -7.83 -4.27
N PHE A 111 0.34 -6.62 -4.10
CA PHE A 111 -0.46 -5.44 -3.83
C PHE A 111 -1.15 -4.95 -5.10
N GLU A 112 -2.42 -4.62 -4.97
CA GLU A 112 -3.21 -4.00 -6.05
C GLU A 112 -2.92 -2.49 -6.13
N GLY A 113 -3.37 -1.86 -7.23
CA GLY A 113 -3.22 -0.41 -7.42
C GLY A 113 -1.80 0.05 -7.72
N THR A 114 -0.89 -0.87 -8.04
CA THR A 114 0.46 -0.54 -8.53
C THR A 114 0.42 -0.24 -10.04
N PRO A 115 1.38 0.57 -10.57
CA PRO A 115 1.36 0.98 -11.99
C PRO A 115 1.56 -0.18 -12.98
N ILE A 116 2.11 -1.29 -12.52
CA ILE A 116 2.36 -2.48 -13.33
C ILE A 116 1.59 -3.64 -12.72
N SER A 117 0.75 -4.32 -13.52
CA SER A 117 0.01 -5.49 -13.08
C SER A 117 0.93 -6.67 -12.76
N LYS A 118 0.43 -7.64 -12.01
CA LYS A 118 1.14 -8.90 -11.71
C LYS A 118 1.61 -9.59 -13.00
N GLU A 119 0.71 -9.73 -13.97
CA GLU A 119 0.95 -10.43 -15.21
C GLU A 119 2.07 -9.76 -16.02
N GLU A 120 1.99 -8.43 -16.12
CA GLU A 120 2.98 -7.64 -16.82
C GLU A 120 4.33 -7.64 -16.10
N MET A 121 4.34 -7.51 -14.77
CA MET A 121 5.56 -7.60 -13.97
C MET A 121 6.25 -8.96 -14.17
N THR A 122 5.48 -10.05 -14.10
CA THR A 122 5.98 -11.40 -14.30
C THR A 122 6.53 -11.62 -15.72
N ARG A 123 5.88 -11.03 -16.75
CA ARG A 123 6.35 -11.04 -18.13
C ARG A 123 7.69 -10.34 -18.25
N ILE A 124 7.79 -9.11 -17.75
CA ILE A 124 9.02 -8.30 -17.78
C ILE A 124 10.20 -9.06 -17.18
N ILE A 125 10.01 -9.68 -16.02
CA ILE A 125 11.08 -10.44 -15.35
C ILE A 125 11.47 -11.68 -16.16
N ARG A 126 10.50 -12.43 -16.69
CA ARG A 126 10.74 -13.65 -17.49
C ARG A 126 11.48 -13.34 -18.78
N GLU A 127 11.12 -12.25 -19.46
CA GLU A 127 11.73 -11.83 -20.73
C GLU A 127 12.97 -10.97 -20.53
N LYS A 128 13.30 -10.61 -19.27
CA LYS A 128 14.39 -9.68 -18.91
C LYS A 128 14.27 -8.31 -19.58
N ASP A 129 13.01 -7.88 -19.83
CA ASP A 129 12.70 -6.59 -20.46
C ASP A 129 12.67 -5.46 -19.41
N TYR A 130 13.76 -5.28 -18.68
CA TYR A 130 13.83 -4.32 -17.56
C TYR A 130 13.63 -2.87 -18.01
N GLN A 131 13.76 -2.55 -19.29
CA GLN A 131 13.48 -1.21 -19.80
C GLN A 131 11.98 -0.83 -19.72
N ALA A 132 11.10 -1.82 -19.68
CA ALA A 132 9.68 -1.60 -19.46
C ALA A 132 9.33 -1.22 -18.00
N LEU A 133 10.27 -1.38 -17.05
CA LEU A 133 10.10 -0.94 -15.68
C LEU A 133 10.35 0.56 -15.51
N PRO A 134 9.74 1.21 -14.50
CA PRO A 134 10.14 2.53 -14.03
C PRO A 134 11.65 2.57 -13.76
N GLU A 135 12.29 3.71 -14.08
CA GLU A 135 13.76 3.85 -14.03
C GLU A 135 14.35 3.43 -12.68
N ASN A 136 13.69 3.82 -11.58
CA ASN A 136 14.10 3.49 -10.21
C ASN A 136 13.99 2.01 -9.84
N MET A 137 13.38 1.17 -10.67
CA MET A 137 13.21 -0.28 -10.43
C MET A 137 14.12 -1.14 -11.32
N ARG A 138 14.70 -0.59 -12.40
CA ARG A 138 15.45 -1.35 -13.42
C ARG A 138 16.68 -2.04 -12.85
N GLU A 139 17.49 -1.28 -12.11
CA GLU A 139 18.70 -1.78 -11.49
C GLU A 139 18.39 -2.87 -10.46
N ALA A 140 17.44 -2.59 -9.56
CA ALA A 140 17.01 -3.55 -8.55
C ALA A 140 16.45 -4.85 -9.16
N ALA A 141 15.71 -4.77 -10.28
CA ALA A 141 15.20 -5.95 -10.95
C ALA A 141 16.33 -6.84 -11.53
N SER A 142 17.35 -6.22 -12.14
CA SER A 142 18.50 -6.93 -12.69
C SER A 142 19.32 -7.61 -11.59
N GLU A 143 19.66 -6.87 -10.53
CA GLU A 143 20.46 -7.36 -9.41
C GLU A 143 19.76 -8.49 -8.63
N GLU A 144 18.45 -8.36 -8.38
CA GLU A 144 17.69 -9.36 -7.65
C GLU A 144 17.60 -10.69 -8.44
N VAL A 145 17.37 -10.63 -9.76
CA VAL A 145 17.34 -11.81 -10.62
C VAL A 145 18.72 -12.48 -10.64
N ASP A 146 19.78 -11.72 -10.82
CA ASP A 146 21.14 -12.26 -10.83
C ASP A 146 21.52 -12.89 -9.48
N THR A 147 21.14 -12.26 -8.38
CA THR A 147 21.39 -12.77 -7.03
C THR A 147 20.68 -14.10 -6.79
N LEU A 148 19.40 -14.22 -7.17
CA LEU A 148 18.62 -15.45 -6.97
C LEU A 148 19.10 -16.59 -7.89
N LEU A 149 19.53 -16.27 -9.12
CA LEU A 149 20.07 -17.28 -10.04
C LEU A 149 21.43 -17.81 -9.57
N HIS A 150 22.27 -16.98 -8.91
CA HIS A 150 23.58 -17.37 -8.43
C HIS A 150 23.54 -18.03 -7.04
N SER A 151 22.61 -17.64 -6.18
CA SER A 151 22.53 -18.20 -4.82
C SER A 151 21.91 -19.58 -4.74
N GLY A 152 21.15 -20.01 -5.75
CA GLY A 152 20.42 -21.27 -5.74
C GLY A 152 19.37 -21.40 -4.64
N ASP A 153 19.24 -20.37 -3.82
CA ASP A 153 18.37 -20.30 -2.64
C ASP A 153 17.10 -19.51 -2.94
N GLY A 154 16.15 -20.22 -3.51
CA GLY A 154 14.76 -19.78 -3.54
C GLY A 154 14.06 -20.06 -2.20
N GLN A 155 14.72 -19.87 -1.05
CA GLN A 155 14.09 -19.99 0.27
C GLN A 155 13.38 -18.72 0.69
#